data_c1707ddc9ea509aba9c69a655181e4a7
#
_entry.id   c1707ddc9ea509aba9c69a655181e4a7
#
_cell.length_a   1.000
_cell.length_b   1.000
_cell.length_c   1.000
_cell.angle_alpha   90.00
_cell.angle_beta   90.00
_cell.angle_gamma   90.00
#
_symmetry.space_group_name_H-M   'P 1'
#
loop_
_entity.id
_entity.type
_entity.pdbx_description
1 polymer ?
#
loop_
_entity_poly.entity_id
_entity_poly.type
_entity_poly.pdbx_seq_one_letter_code
_entity_poly.pdbx_strand_id
1 'polypeptide(L)'
;LSWLYGGATMLRLYLGTHKKIDVPVICVGNINMGGTGKTPVVIDLVLRLLEMGKKPIVVSRGYGGSYQGPIMVSSEHTADDVGDEPILLTGFSEVCVSRNRIEGANMALSQGADIIILDDGLQNPDLLYDLTITVVDKKIGFGNHRVFPAGPLRESVTRGLARTDLIIGIGENYINLENNLP
;
A
#
# COMPACT_ATOMS: atom_id res chain seq x y z
N LEU A 1 8.35 14.30 20.07
CA LEU A 1 7.12 13.93 19.34
C LEU A 1 7.40 12.83 18.31
N SER A 2 8.44 12.91 17.48
CA SER A 2 8.81 11.86 16.50
C SER A 2 9.10 10.50 17.15
N TRP A 3 9.66 10.49 18.34
CA TRP A 3 9.89 9.29 19.14
C TRP A 3 8.60 8.59 19.54
N LEU A 4 7.59 9.37 19.97
CA LEU A 4 6.27 8.85 20.32
C LEU A 4 5.55 8.28 19.10
N TYR A 5 5.59 9.00 17.98
CA TYR A 5 4.97 8.54 16.73
C TYR A 5 5.63 7.25 16.20
N GLY A 6 6.97 7.23 16.13
CA GLY A 6 7.71 6.04 15.72
C GLY A 6 7.53 4.84 16.66
N GLY A 7 7.43 5.09 17.97
CA GLY A 7 7.14 4.07 18.98
C GLY A 7 5.73 3.49 18.85
N ALA A 8 4.72 4.34 18.64
CA ALA A 8 3.34 3.92 18.42
C ALA A 8 3.20 3.09 17.13
N THR A 9 3.84 3.52 16.04
CA THR A 9 3.87 2.74 14.79
C THR A 9 4.52 1.37 14.99
N MET A 10 5.63 1.32 15.72
CA MET A 10 6.32 0.06 16.02
C MET A 10 5.50 -0.88 16.87
N LEU A 11 4.87 -0.36 17.92
CA LEU A 11 4.00 -1.16 18.81
C LEU A 11 2.82 -1.74 18.01
N ARG A 12 2.21 -0.93 17.15
CA ARG A 12 1.13 -1.37 16.26
C ARG A 12 1.59 -2.50 15.32
N LEU A 13 2.76 -2.37 14.69
CA LEU A 13 3.32 -3.39 13.81
C LEU A 13 3.63 -4.69 14.56
N TYR A 14 4.07 -4.60 15.81
CA TYR A 14 4.37 -5.77 16.64
C TYR A 14 3.10 -6.48 17.16
N LEU A 15 2.04 -5.74 17.47
CA LEU A 15 0.77 -6.27 18.01
C LEU A 15 -0.21 -6.74 16.93
N GLY A 16 0.15 -6.67 15.65
CA GLY A 16 -0.69 -7.11 14.54
C GLY A 16 -1.01 -8.60 14.58
N THR A 17 -2.10 -8.96 13.91
CA THR A 17 -2.59 -10.36 13.88
C THR A 17 -1.82 -11.24 12.91
N HIS A 18 -1.12 -10.66 11.92
CA HIS A 18 -0.33 -11.35 10.89
C HIS A 18 -1.07 -12.52 10.24
N LYS A 19 -2.35 -12.30 9.88
CA LYS A 19 -3.20 -13.34 9.29
C LYS A 19 -2.73 -13.64 7.87
N LYS A 20 -2.58 -14.93 7.55
CA LYS A 20 -2.36 -15.40 6.19
C LYS A 20 -3.70 -15.54 5.47
N ILE A 21 -3.71 -15.20 4.18
CA ILE A 21 -4.82 -15.38 3.24
C ILE A 21 -4.46 -16.53 2.29
N ASP A 22 -5.47 -17.25 1.78
CA ASP A 22 -5.28 -18.46 0.97
C ASP A 22 -4.81 -18.19 -0.48
N VAL A 23 -4.69 -16.93 -0.87
CA VAL A 23 -4.10 -16.49 -2.15
C VAL A 23 -2.93 -15.55 -1.91
N PRO A 24 -1.99 -15.41 -2.86
CA PRO A 24 -0.88 -14.50 -2.75
C PRO A 24 -1.33 -13.05 -2.48
N VAL A 25 -0.67 -12.39 -1.56
CA VAL A 25 -0.92 -11.00 -1.19
C VAL A 25 0.32 -10.16 -1.50
N ILE A 26 0.17 -9.23 -2.43
CA ILE A 26 1.21 -8.27 -2.80
C ILE A 26 0.90 -6.93 -2.13
N CYS A 27 1.81 -6.44 -1.31
CA CYS A 27 1.70 -5.13 -0.69
C CYS A 27 2.46 -4.10 -1.51
N VAL A 28 1.79 -3.06 -1.97
CA VAL A 28 2.41 -1.85 -2.54
C VAL A 28 2.27 -0.72 -1.54
N GLY A 29 3.39 -0.18 -1.09
CA GLY A 29 3.39 0.84 -0.07
C GLY A 29 4.53 1.85 -0.21
N ASN A 30 4.64 2.75 0.74
CA ASN A 30 5.75 3.69 0.84
C ASN A 30 6.11 3.98 2.31
N ILE A 31 7.29 4.52 2.52
CA ILE A 31 7.79 4.93 3.83
C ILE A 31 7.49 6.41 4.09
N ASN A 32 7.32 7.22 3.04
CA ASN A 32 7.07 8.65 3.14
C ASN A 32 5.59 8.94 3.43
N MET A 33 5.34 10.06 4.10
CA MET A 33 4.01 10.67 4.12
C MET A 33 3.79 11.43 2.81
N GLY A 34 2.67 11.15 2.13
CA GLY A 34 2.32 11.77 0.85
C GLY A 34 2.45 10.85 -0.36
N GLY A 35 2.17 11.42 -1.54
CA GLY A 35 2.19 10.70 -2.81
C GLY A 35 3.62 10.41 -3.28
N THR A 36 3.92 9.14 -3.52
CA THR A 36 5.21 8.68 -4.06
C THR A 36 5.06 7.97 -5.40
N GLY A 37 3.89 8.06 -6.04
CA GLY A 37 3.61 7.35 -7.29
C GLY A 37 3.20 5.88 -7.10
N LYS A 38 2.59 5.50 -5.96
CA LYS A 38 2.10 4.14 -5.73
C LYS A 38 1.06 3.71 -6.76
N THR A 39 0.07 4.58 -7.03
CA THR A 39 -1.05 4.27 -7.91
C THR A 39 -0.62 3.82 -9.31
N PRO A 40 0.31 4.49 -10.02
CA PRO A 40 0.87 3.98 -11.26
C PRO A 40 1.52 2.59 -11.16
N VAL A 41 2.21 2.30 -10.04
CA VAL A 41 2.82 0.98 -9.80
C VAL A 41 1.75 -0.09 -9.60
N VAL A 42 0.69 0.21 -8.85
CA VAL A 42 -0.46 -0.69 -8.67
C VAL A 42 -1.11 -0.99 -10.02
N ILE A 43 -1.32 0.03 -10.86
CA ILE A 43 -1.91 -0.13 -12.20
C ILE A 43 -1.03 -1.02 -13.08
N ASP A 44 0.28 -0.75 -13.17
CA ASP A 44 1.21 -1.57 -13.97
C ASP A 44 1.22 -3.03 -13.50
N LEU A 45 1.22 -3.24 -12.19
CA LEU A 45 1.17 -4.58 -11.61
C LEU A 45 -0.14 -5.31 -11.95
N VAL A 46 -1.28 -4.63 -11.83
CA VAL A 46 -2.60 -5.15 -12.22
C VAL A 46 -2.59 -5.59 -13.68
N LEU A 47 -2.14 -4.72 -14.58
CA LEU A 47 -2.13 -5.01 -16.03
C LEU A 47 -1.27 -6.23 -16.35
N ARG A 48 -0.07 -6.32 -15.77
CA ARG A 48 0.82 -7.49 -15.96
C ARG A 48 0.19 -8.78 -15.45
N LEU A 49 -0.47 -8.74 -14.30
CA LEU A 49 -1.14 -9.91 -13.74
C LEU A 49 -2.33 -10.36 -14.60
N LEU A 50 -3.10 -9.41 -15.15
CA LEU A 50 -4.16 -9.70 -16.11
C LEU A 50 -3.62 -10.33 -17.40
N GLU A 51 -2.50 -9.84 -17.94
CA GLU A 51 -1.82 -10.43 -19.09
C GLU A 51 -1.35 -11.87 -18.82
N MET A 52 -1.01 -12.18 -17.56
CA MET A 52 -0.67 -13.53 -17.11
C MET A 52 -1.91 -14.43 -16.87
N GLY A 53 -3.11 -13.95 -17.16
CA GLY A 53 -4.37 -14.68 -16.97
C GLY A 53 -4.79 -14.78 -15.51
N LYS A 54 -4.28 -13.90 -14.63
CA LYS A 54 -4.66 -13.83 -13.23
C LYS A 54 -5.86 -12.90 -13.03
N LYS A 55 -6.56 -13.08 -11.92
CA LYS A 55 -7.63 -12.19 -11.46
C LYS A 55 -7.19 -11.40 -10.22
N PRO A 56 -6.40 -10.30 -10.39
CA PRO A 56 -6.04 -9.45 -9.27
C PRO A 56 -7.24 -8.63 -8.81
N ILE A 57 -7.43 -8.51 -7.48
CA ILE A 57 -8.34 -7.55 -6.87
C ILE A 57 -7.53 -6.62 -5.97
N VAL A 58 -7.74 -5.32 -6.14
CA VAL A 58 -7.06 -4.31 -5.32
C VAL A 58 -7.86 -4.07 -4.04
N VAL A 59 -7.19 -4.10 -2.90
CA VAL A 59 -7.78 -3.73 -1.61
C VAL A 59 -7.16 -2.43 -1.14
N SER A 60 -7.93 -1.36 -1.15
CA SER A 60 -7.54 -0.03 -0.69
C SER A 60 -8.20 0.34 0.63
N ARG A 61 -7.63 1.34 1.33
CA ARG A 61 -8.21 1.87 2.56
C ARG A 61 -9.38 2.82 2.32
N GLY A 62 -9.47 3.38 1.12
CA GLY A 62 -10.47 4.42 0.82
C GLY A 62 -10.16 5.73 1.53
N TYR A 63 -8.88 6.20 1.43
CA TYR A 63 -8.51 7.46 2.05
C TYR A 63 -9.31 8.62 1.44
N GLY A 64 -9.88 9.48 2.29
CA GLY A 64 -10.75 10.57 1.88
C GLY A 64 -12.24 10.19 1.77
N GLY A 65 -12.55 8.90 1.59
CA GLY A 65 -13.92 8.41 1.51
C GLY A 65 -14.60 8.26 2.87
N SER A 66 -15.94 8.28 2.84
CA SER A 66 -16.81 8.14 4.02
C SER A 66 -17.02 6.68 4.43
N TYR A 67 -17.00 5.73 3.48
CA TYR A 67 -17.23 4.32 3.76
C TYR A 67 -16.04 3.68 4.51
N GLN A 68 -16.38 2.80 5.43
CA GLN A 68 -15.39 2.04 6.19
C GLN A 68 -15.13 0.66 5.59
N GLY A 69 -16.07 0.17 4.74
CA GLY A 69 -16.01 -1.14 4.11
C GLY A 69 -16.30 -2.30 5.06
N PRO A 70 -16.08 -3.57 4.62
CA PRO A 70 -15.63 -3.90 3.27
C PRO A 70 -16.73 -3.69 2.23
N ILE A 71 -16.39 -3.07 1.10
CA ILE A 71 -17.30 -2.85 0.00
C ILE A 71 -16.56 -2.96 -1.35
N MET A 72 -17.18 -3.65 -2.32
CA MET A 72 -16.69 -3.61 -3.70
C MET A 72 -17.10 -2.29 -4.35
N VAL A 73 -16.16 -1.60 -4.94
CA VAL A 73 -16.43 -0.33 -5.62
C VAL A 73 -17.19 -0.60 -6.92
N SER A 74 -18.28 0.13 -7.13
CA SER A 74 -19.11 0.08 -8.33
C SER A 74 -19.27 1.47 -8.96
N SER A 75 -19.90 1.55 -10.12
CA SER A 75 -20.21 2.82 -10.80
C SER A 75 -21.15 3.75 -10.02
N GLU A 76 -21.80 3.26 -8.98
CA GLU A 76 -22.69 4.05 -8.13
C GLU A 76 -21.93 4.84 -7.05
N HIS A 77 -20.67 4.46 -6.76
CA HIS A 77 -19.87 5.11 -5.74
C HIS A 77 -19.15 6.34 -6.31
N THR A 78 -19.06 7.36 -5.48
CA THR A 78 -18.29 8.59 -5.76
C THR A 78 -16.98 8.61 -4.99
N ALA A 79 -16.12 9.58 -5.31
CA ALA A 79 -14.89 9.80 -4.55
C ALA A 79 -15.14 10.16 -3.09
N ASP A 80 -16.26 10.84 -2.78
CA ASP A 80 -16.67 11.14 -1.41
C ASP A 80 -17.07 9.87 -0.62
N ASP A 81 -17.48 8.83 -1.32
CA ASP A 81 -17.84 7.54 -0.70
C ASP A 81 -16.61 6.69 -0.42
N VAL A 82 -15.75 6.49 -1.41
CA VAL A 82 -14.69 5.47 -1.38
C VAL A 82 -13.28 6.03 -1.54
N GLY A 83 -13.13 7.32 -1.84
CA GLY A 83 -11.85 8.00 -2.10
C GLY A 83 -11.50 8.06 -3.60
N ASP A 84 -10.67 9.02 -3.98
CA ASP A 84 -10.26 9.25 -5.38
C ASP A 84 -9.43 8.10 -5.96
N GLU A 85 -8.46 7.59 -5.19
CA GLU A 85 -7.57 6.52 -5.65
C GLU A 85 -8.32 5.22 -5.97
N PRO A 86 -9.24 4.71 -5.13
CA PRO A 86 -10.08 3.57 -5.46
C PRO A 86 -10.91 3.77 -6.73
N ILE A 87 -11.53 4.94 -6.91
CA ILE A 87 -12.29 5.24 -8.14
C ILE A 87 -11.39 5.13 -9.38
N LEU A 88 -10.19 5.74 -9.33
CA LEU A 88 -9.25 5.64 -10.43
C LEU A 88 -8.87 4.19 -10.75
N LEU A 89 -8.62 3.37 -9.73
CA LEU A 89 -8.20 1.98 -9.87
C LEU A 89 -9.30 1.08 -10.45
N THR A 90 -10.60 1.43 -10.31
CA THR A 90 -11.68 0.65 -10.94
C THR A 90 -11.64 0.64 -12.47
N GLY A 91 -10.95 1.59 -13.08
CA GLY A 91 -10.71 1.58 -14.53
C GLY A 91 -9.78 0.44 -15.01
N PHE A 92 -9.12 -0.27 -14.09
CA PHE A 92 -8.11 -1.28 -14.40
C PHE A 92 -8.39 -2.65 -13.75
N SER A 93 -9.06 -2.67 -12.59
CA SER A 93 -9.33 -3.88 -11.82
C SER A 93 -10.58 -3.74 -10.96
N GLU A 94 -11.11 -4.86 -10.47
CA GLU A 94 -12.04 -4.83 -9.35
C GLU A 94 -11.32 -4.27 -8.10
N VAL A 95 -12.01 -3.41 -7.35
CA VAL A 95 -11.45 -2.73 -6.18
C VAL A 95 -12.36 -2.94 -4.98
N CYS A 96 -11.78 -3.36 -3.87
CA CYS A 96 -12.45 -3.41 -2.57
C CYS A 96 -11.92 -2.30 -1.67
N VAL A 97 -12.81 -1.50 -1.10
CA VAL A 97 -12.47 -0.53 -0.07
C VAL A 97 -12.77 -1.12 1.30
N SER A 98 -11.76 -1.13 2.18
CA SER A 98 -11.93 -1.59 3.56
C SER A 98 -10.88 -0.97 4.49
N ARG A 99 -11.32 -0.40 5.61
CA ARG A 99 -10.40 0.01 6.69
C ARG A 99 -9.80 -1.18 7.42
N ASN A 100 -10.58 -2.25 7.57
CA ASN A 100 -10.09 -3.55 8.05
C ASN A 100 -9.56 -4.36 6.86
N ARG A 101 -8.23 -4.49 6.78
CA ARG A 101 -7.56 -5.16 5.66
C ARG A 101 -7.89 -6.66 5.58
N ILE A 102 -8.13 -7.32 6.70
CA ILE A 102 -8.52 -8.75 6.73
C ILE A 102 -9.90 -8.92 6.10
N GLU A 103 -10.87 -8.09 6.47
CA GLU A 103 -12.22 -8.13 5.90
C GLU A 103 -12.22 -7.80 4.42
N GLY A 104 -11.42 -6.79 4.01
CA GLY A 104 -11.24 -6.45 2.60
C GLY A 104 -10.62 -7.59 1.79
N ALA A 105 -9.60 -8.25 2.32
CA ALA A 105 -8.98 -9.40 1.68
C ALA A 105 -9.94 -10.60 1.57
N ASN A 106 -10.71 -10.89 2.62
CA ASN A 106 -11.73 -11.94 2.59
C ASN A 106 -12.84 -11.64 1.57
N MET A 107 -13.26 -10.38 1.46
CA MET A 107 -14.22 -9.96 0.43
C MET A 107 -13.63 -10.15 -0.97
N ALA A 108 -12.42 -9.70 -1.22
CA ALA A 108 -11.74 -9.91 -2.50
C ALA A 108 -11.65 -11.41 -2.86
N LEU A 109 -11.30 -12.26 -1.88
CA LEU A 109 -11.28 -13.70 -2.05
C LEU A 109 -12.66 -14.27 -2.42
N SER A 110 -13.74 -13.82 -1.77
CA SER A 110 -15.11 -14.22 -2.07
C SER A 110 -15.58 -13.81 -3.47
N GLN A 111 -14.98 -12.76 -4.04
CA GLN A 111 -15.19 -12.32 -5.43
C GLN A 111 -14.31 -13.10 -6.44
N GLY A 112 -13.58 -14.10 -5.97
CA GLY A 112 -12.75 -14.96 -6.81
C GLY A 112 -11.39 -14.38 -7.18
N ALA A 113 -10.84 -13.50 -6.34
CA ALA A 113 -9.44 -13.08 -6.50
C ALA A 113 -8.52 -14.29 -6.39
N ASP A 114 -7.58 -14.42 -7.31
CA ASP A 114 -6.46 -15.37 -7.22
C ASP A 114 -5.14 -14.67 -6.80
N ILE A 115 -5.14 -13.35 -6.80
CA ILE A 115 -4.09 -12.49 -6.23
C ILE A 115 -4.74 -11.25 -5.62
N ILE A 116 -4.29 -10.83 -4.44
CA ILE A 116 -4.72 -9.59 -3.80
C ILE A 116 -3.58 -8.58 -3.85
N ILE A 117 -3.88 -7.35 -4.27
CA ILE A 117 -2.94 -6.23 -4.21
C ILE A 117 -3.41 -5.28 -3.12
N LEU A 118 -2.59 -5.09 -2.08
CA LEU A 118 -2.87 -4.10 -1.04
C LEU A 118 -2.27 -2.75 -1.43
N ASP A 119 -3.11 -1.77 -1.67
CA ASP A 119 -2.71 -0.39 -1.86
C ASP A 119 -2.52 0.30 -0.49
N ASP A 120 -1.31 0.87 -0.29
CA ASP A 120 -0.86 1.51 0.95
C ASP A 120 -0.93 0.59 2.19
N GLY A 121 -0.37 -0.63 2.05
CA GLY A 121 -0.40 -1.66 3.08
C GLY A 121 0.82 -1.72 4.01
N LEU A 122 1.94 -1.04 3.71
CA LEU A 122 3.24 -1.26 4.37
C LEU A 122 3.22 -1.09 5.91
N GLN A 123 2.40 -0.19 6.44
CA GLN A 123 2.24 0.03 7.89
C GLN A 123 1.03 -0.73 8.48
N ASN A 124 0.44 -1.67 7.74
CA ASN A 124 -0.63 -2.52 8.27
C ASN A 124 -0.04 -3.88 8.72
N PRO A 125 -0.18 -4.26 9.99
CA PRO A 125 0.38 -5.50 10.53
C PRO A 125 -0.59 -6.67 10.51
N ASP A 126 -1.82 -6.49 10.00
CA ASP A 126 -2.88 -7.47 10.20
C ASP A 126 -2.80 -8.63 9.21
N LEU A 127 -2.14 -8.42 8.07
CA LEU A 127 -1.94 -9.43 7.03
C LEU A 127 -0.47 -9.78 6.85
N LEU A 128 -0.20 -11.04 6.53
CA LEU A 128 1.07 -11.48 5.97
C LEU A 128 1.08 -11.19 4.47
N TYR A 129 2.19 -10.67 3.98
CA TYR A 129 2.42 -10.39 2.57
C TYR A 129 3.38 -11.43 1.99
N ASP A 130 3.10 -11.90 0.76
CA ASP A 130 3.99 -12.79 0.02
C ASP A 130 5.03 -12.00 -0.78
N LEU A 131 4.71 -10.73 -1.10
CA LEU A 131 5.63 -9.78 -1.73
C LEU A 131 5.34 -8.36 -1.22
N THR A 132 6.38 -7.65 -0.81
CA THR A 132 6.29 -6.26 -0.37
C THR A 132 7.08 -5.36 -1.30
N ILE A 133 6.39 -4.41 -1.93
CA ILE A 133 6.96 -3.42 -2.85
C ILE A 133 6.92 -2.05 -2.18
N THR A 134 8.09 -1.43 -2.00
CA THR A 134 8.19 -0.05 -1.52
C THR A 134 8.45 0.90 -2.69
N VAL A 135 7.54 1.86 -2.87
CA VAL A 135 7.65 2.89 -3.91
C VAL A 135 8.30 4.14 -3.36
N VAL A 136 9.33 4.62 -4.05
CA VAL A 136 10.10 5.80 -3.67
C VAL A 136 10.10 6.80 -4.82
N ASP A 137 9.72 8.04 -4.54
CA ASP A 137 9.91 9.14 -5.49
C ASP A 137 11.39 9.52 -5.53
N LYS A 138 12.04 9.32 -6.67
CA LYS A 138 13.48 9.61 -6.85
C LYS A 138 13.85 11.08 -6.72
N LYS A 139 12.88 11.99 -6.84
CA LYS A 139 13.11 13.43 -6.65
C LYS A 139 13.27 13.78 -5.17
N ILE A 140 12.52 13.10 -4.29
CA ILE A 140 12.45 13.41 -2.87
C ILE A 140 13.29 12.41 -2.05
N GLY A 141 13.37 11.15 -2.50
CA GLY A 141 14.00 10.05 -1.78
C GLY A 141 13.34 9.86 -0.41
N PHE A 142 14.18 9.74 0.61
CA PHE A 142 13.73 9.63 2.01
C PHE A 142 13.77 10.98 2.75
N GLY A 143 13.89 12.10 2.02
CA GLY A 143 13.96 13.46 2.58
C GLY A 143 15.13 13.62 3.56
N ASN A 144 14.85 14.18 4.74
CA ASN A 144 15.87 14.36 5.79
C ASN A 144 16.06 13.12 6.70
N HIS A 145 15.58 11.95 6.31
CA HIS A 145 15.62 10.67 7.04
C HIS A 145 14.97 10.71 8.43
N ARG A 146 14.15 11.71 8.73
CA ARG A 146 13.46 11.84 10.02
C ARG A 146 12.00 11.44 9.92
N VAL A 147 11.54 10.82 11.00
CA VAL A 147 10.13 10.43 11.18
C VAL A 147 9.30 11.65 11.56
N PHE A 148 8.06 11.67 11.10
CA PHE A 148 7.07 12.72 11.41
C PHE A 148 6.98 12.99 12.94
N PRO A 149 6.84 14.25 13.38
CA PRO A 149 6.74 15.48 12.58
C PRO A 149 8.09 16.14 12.24
N ALA A 150 9.23 15.57 12.57
CA ALA A 150 10.55 16.16 12.30
C ALA A 150 11.00 15.97 10.84
N GLY A 151 10.32 15.10 10.08
CA GLY A 151 10.56 14.83 8.67
C GLY A 151 9.39 14.11 8.01
N PRO A 152 9.56 13.71 6.74
CA PRO A 152 8.47 13.19 5.93
C PRO A 152 8.16 11.70 6.15
N LEU A 153 8.90 11.00 7.00
CA LEU A 153 8.80 9.55 7.08
C LEU A 153 7.72 9.08 8.07
N ARG A 154 7.00 8.02 7.69
CA ARG A 154 6.06 7.29 8.56
C ARG A 154 6.79 6.43 9.59
N GLU A 155 8.01 5.97 9.23
CA GLU A 155 8.88 5.15 10.05
C GLU A 155 10.34 5.33 9.60
N SER A 156 11.31 4.77 10.33
CA SER A 156 12.71 4.85 9.88
C SER A 156 12.94 4.05 8.60
N VAL A 157 13.80 4.54 7.73
CA VAL A 157 14.17 3.89 6.46
C VAL A 157 14.58 2.45 6.70
N THR A 158 15.51 2.22 7.63
CA THR A 158 16.01 0.87 7.96
C THR A 158 14.90 -0.11 8.30
N ARG A 159 13.89 0.31 9.08
CA ARG A 159 12.77 -0.55 9.47
C ARG A 159 11.79 -0.81 8.33
N GLY A 160 11.47 0.23 7.57
CA GLY A 160 10.60 0.08 6.40
C GLY A 160 11.21 -0.86 5.38
N LEU A 161 12.49 -0.67 5.08
CA LEU A 161 13.21 -1.49 4.10
C LEU A 161 13.48 -2.93 4.59
N ALA A 162 13.60 -3.16 5.90
CA ALA A 162 13.73 -4.51 6.45
C ALA A 162 12.52 -5.43 6.17
N ARG A 163 11.37 -4.83 5.77
CA ARG A 163 10.14 -5.54 5.39
C ARG A 163 9.83 -5.42 3.90
N THR A 164 10.79 -4.97 3.12
CA THR A 164 10.64 -4.69 1.69
C THR A 164 11.42 -5.73 0.88
N ASP A 165 10.74 -6.39 -0.05
CA ASP A 165 11.36 -7.34 -0.98
C ASP A 165 11.85 -6.64 -2.25
N LEU A 166 11.13 -5.58 -2.69
CA LEU A 166 11.43 -4.85 -3.92
C LEU A 166 11.25 -3.33 -3.72
N ILE A 167 12.20 -2.55 -4.19
CA ILE A 167 12.11 -1.09 -4.20
C ILE A 167 11.92 -0.62 -5.65
N ILE A 168 10.86 0.17 -5.88
CA ILE A 168 10.59 0.81 -7.16
C ILE A 168 10.78 2.33 -7.02
N GLY A 169 11.75 2.86 -7.76
CA GLY A 169 11.97 4.30 -7.84
C GLY A 169 11.21 4.93 -9.00
N ILE A 170 10.37 5.92 -8.71
CA ILE A 170 9.59 6.66 -9.72
C ILE A 170 10.23 8.02 -10.00
N GLY A 171 10.22 8.42 -11.28
CA GLY A 171 10.74 9.71 -11.75
C GLY A 171 12.18 9.65 -12.24
N GLU A 172 12.69 10.79 -12.70
CA GLU A 172 14.06 10.93 -13.19
C GLU A 172 15.10 10.81 -12.04
N ASN A 173 16.33 10.46 -12.39
CA ASN A 173 17.40 10.20 -11.42
C ASN A 173 17.95 11.48 -10.79
N TYR A 174 17.27 12.05 -9.82
CA TYR A 174 17.80 13.12 -8.97
C TYR A 174 18.59 12.58 -7.78
N ILE A 175 18.25 11.36 -7.31
CA ILE A 175 18.91 10.72 -6.17
C ILE A 175 19.28 9.29 -6.58
N ASN A 176 20.57 8.94 -6.42
CA ASN A 176 20.97 7.54 -6.51
C ASN A 176 20.45 6.83 -5.25
N LEU A 177 19.37 6.05 -5.40
CA LEU A 177 18.77 5.32 -4.29
C LEU A 177 19.76 4.34 -3.65
N GLU A 178 20.65 3.73 -4.43
CA GLU A 178 21.64 2.77 -3.93
C GLU A 178 22.55 3.38 -2.87
N ASN A 179 22.93 4.66 -3.03
CA ASN A 179 23.77 5.38 -2.07
C ASN A 179 23.02 5.85 -0.83
N ASN A 180 21.69 5.75 -0.81
CA ASN A 180 20.82 6.17 0.29
C ASN A 180 20.12 4.99 1.00
N LEU A 181 20.42 3.76 0.60
CA LEU A 181 20.02 2.57 1.33
C LEU A 181 20.91 2.38 2.55
N PRO A 182 20.35 1.95 3.70
CA PRO A 182 21.13 1.70 4.91
C PRO A 182 22.05 0.51 4.79
#